data_4c28ebe5b0a8837ac06ea8a21107cc96
#
_entry.id   4c28ebe5b0a8837ac06ea8a21107cc96
#
_cell.length_a   1.000
_cell.length_b   1.000
_cell.length_c   1.000
_cell.angle_alpha   90.00
_cell.angle_beta   90.00
_cell.angle_gamma   90.00
#
_symmetry.space_group_name_H-M   'P 1'
#
loop_
_entity.id
_entity.type
_entity.pdbx_description
1 polymer ?
#
loop_
_entity_poly.entity_id
_entity_poly.type
_entity_poly.pdbx_seq_one_letter_code
_entity_poly.pdbx_strand_id
1 'polypeptide(L)'
;MKKLLNRLFSRMVITCLLVAAQLIFFMVEVFKLQQYYVLVAAILHLLSFIAVMHLLLKDVNPSIKLAWIVPILMFPVLGGLLYLLYGHIIMPKKLEKYMKHAAEWDYETDLYANMAYFSDVIKGQPPYRLFKYTEDYAGSLVYQNTDVRYYPMGDDVWPDFVDDLKSAKKYIFLEYFIINPGEMWNTVLEILKEKVKEGVEVRLIYDDIGSVFYVPKYYWREMESYGIKCMAFNQVVPFLATIFNNRDHRKIAVMDGTVAYTGGFNLSDEYINKKSPYGRWKDNGIRMDGDAAWRFTILFLQLWNSIRNEDKHILSYRPAEQKEHLNDGYLQPYTTNPLKKEPLGENIYMQMINDAKEYVYIFTPYLIVCNEMMTALKLAAKRGIDVRIVTPAIPDKKMIFRMTQSSYKELLRAGVKIYQYTPGFIHSKCILTDDNLTSIGSINMDNRSFYHHFECGVLVYDSSIIAEVKYDMLSVSYTHLTLPTKLEV
;
A
#
# COMPACT_ATOMS: atom_id res chain seq x y z
N MET A 1 -26.87 -17.77 -25.93
CA MET A 1 -27.53 -18.18 -24.67
C MET A 1 -26.61 -18.02 -23.45
N LYS A 2 -25.40 -18.64 -23.35
CA LYS A 2 -24.45 -18.47 -22.23
C LYS A 2 -24.06 -17.03 -21.92
N LYS A 3 -23.81 -16.17 -22.94
CA LYS A 3 -23.49 -14.74 -22.74
C LYS A 3 -24.66 -13.91 -22.18
N LEU A 4 -25.90 -14.25 -22.50
CA LEU A 4 -27.09 -13.58 -21.99
C LEU A 4 -27.38 -14.02 -20.55
N LEU A 5 -27.25 -15.30 -20.24
CA LEU A 5 -27.35 -15.82 -18.88
C LEU A 5 -26.27 -15.23 -17.97
N ASN A 6 -25.01 -15.12 -18.42
CA ASN A 6 -23.95 -14.49 -17.64
C ASN A 6 -24.16 -12.98 -17.43
N ARG A 7 -24.92 -12.28 -18.31
CA ARG A 7 -25.33 -10.89 -18.08
C ARG A 7 -26.47 -10.80 -17.08
N LEU A 8 -27.49 -11.68 -17.16
CA LEU A 8 -28.62 -11.72 -16.22
C LEU A 8 -28.22 -12.11 -14.80
N PHE A 9 -27.22 -12.98 -14.64
CA PHE A 9 -26.65 -13.36 -13.34
C PHE A 9 -25.39 -12.56 -12.96
N SER A 10 -25.18 -11.41 -13.60
CA SER A 10 -24.09 -10.53 -13.16
C SER A 10 -24.38 -9.95 -11.77
N ARG A 11 -23.36 -9.79 -10.95
CA ARG A 11 -23.50 -9.22 -9.59
C ARG A 11 -24.19 -7.85 -9.59
N MET A 12 -23.99 -7.03 -10.64
CA MET A 12 -24.66 -5.75 -10.79
C MET A 12 -26.18 -5.92 -10.95
N VAL A 13 -26.62 -6.84 -11.83
CA VAL A 13 -28.06 -7.12 -12.00
C VAL A 13 -28.64 -7.69 -10.71
N ILE A 14 -27.93 -8.61 -10.06
CA ILE A 14 -28.33 -9.15 -8.75
C ILE A 14 -28.42 -8.03 -7.71
N THR A 15 -27.44 -7.12 -7.64
CA THR A 15 -27.46 -5.99 -6.72
C THR A 15 -28.64 -5.06 -7.01
N CYS A 16 -28.91 -4.72 -8.29
CA CYS A 16 -30.08 -3.93 -8.67
C CYS A 16 -31.39 -4.61 -8.29
N LEU A 17 -31.50 -5.94 -8.49
CA LEU A 17 -32.66 -6.71 -8.06
C LEU A 17 -32.83 -6.72 -6.54
N LEU A 18 -31.74 -6.79 -5.78
CA LEU A 18 -31.76 -6.73 -4.33
C LEU A 18 -32.18 -5.37 -3.81
N VAL A 19 -31.70 -4.28 -4.44
CA VAL A 19 -32.14 -2.92 -4.13
C VAL A 19 -33.62 -2.77 -4.41
N ALA A 20 -34.09 -3.24 -5.58
CA ALA A 20 -35.50 -3.23 -5.92
C ALA A 20 -36.35 -4.05 -4.93
N ALA A 21 -35.89 -5.26 -4.57
CA ALA A 21 -36.55 -6.11 -3.57
C ALA A 21 -36.63 -5.44 -2.19
N GLN A 22 -35.55 -4.75 -1.76
CA GLN A 22 -35.53 -3.99 -0.51
C GLN A 22 -36.50 -2.81 -0.54
N LEU A 23 -36.59 -2.08 -1.67
CA LEU A 23 -37.55 -0.97 -1.84
C LEU A 23 -39.00 -1.49 -1.82
N ILE A 24 -39.27 -2.63 -2.48
CA ILE A 24 -40.59 -3.29 -2.47
C ILE A 24 -40.90 -3.73 -1.01
N PHE A 25 -39.92 -4.32 -0.30
CA PHE A 25 -40.10 -4.70 1.10
C PHE A 25 -40.49 -3.51 1.97
N PHE A 26 -39.81 -2.36 1.85
CA PHE A 26 -40.18 -1.14 2.58
C PHE A 26 -41.54 -0.59 2.15
N MET A 27 -41.89 -0.62 0.86
CA MET A 27 -43.20 -0.22 0.42
C MET A 27 -44.33 -1.08 1.03
N VAL A 28 -44.12 -2.40 1.04
CA VAL A 28 -45.07 -3.34 1.67
C VAL A 28 -45.18 -3.09 3.18
N GLU A 29 -44.05 -2.77 3.85
CA GLU A 29 -44.01 -2.42 5.26
C GLU A 29 -44.78 -1.14 5.55
N VAL A 30 -44.58 -0.05 4.76
CA VAL A 30 -45.21 1.24 4.92
C VAL A 30 -46.72 1.18 4.62
N PHE A 31 -47.11 0.43 3.61
CA PHE A 31 -48.52 0.36 3.16
C PHE A 31 -49.30 -0.77 3.88
N LYS A 32 -48.71 -1.48 4.88
CA LYS A 32 -49.39 -2.52 5.69
C LYS A 32 -50.21 -3.52 4.84
N LEU A 33 -49.64 -4.01 3.76
CA LEU A 33 -50.21 -5.09 2.95
C LEU A 33 -50.09 -6.43 3.71
N GLN A 34 -51.12 -6.82 4.35
CA GLN A 34 -51.24 -7.55 5.57
C GLN A 34 -51.03 -9.03 5.67
N GLN A 35 -51.10 -9.88 6.21
CA GLN A 35 -51.07 -11.27 6.70
C GLN A 35 -49.78 -12.06 6.46
N TYR A 36 -49.22 -12.01 5.25
CA TYR A 36 -47.97 -12.72 4.92
C TYR A 36 -46.70 -11.93 5.26
N TYR A 37 -46.85 -10.60 5.43
CA TYR A 37 -45.75 -9.69 5.72
C TYR A 37 -45.06 -10.03 7.05
N VAL A 38 -45.79 -10.30 8.11
CA VAL A 38 -45.24 -10.58 9.47
C VAL A 38 -44.35 -11.81 9.43
N LEU A 39 -44.77 -12.88 8.76
CA LEU A 39 -43.98 -14.10 8.66
C LEU A 39 -42.71 -13.91 7.82
N VAL A 40 -42.85 -13.23 6.66
CA VAL A 40 -41.69 -12.97 5.78
C VAL A 40 -40.69 -12.04 6.49
N ALA A 41 -41.15 -10.99 7.15
CA ALA A 41 -40.33 -10.10 7.93
C ALA A 41 -39.60 -10.82 9.07
N ALA A 42 -40.30 -11.67 9.84
CA ALA A 42 -39.71 -12.48 10.91
C ALA A 42 -38.61 -13.40 10.38
N ILE A 43 -38.82 -14.07 9.24
CA ILE A 43 -37.81 -14.95 8.60
C ILE A 43 -36.61 -14.11 8.19
N LEU A 44 -36.79 -12.96 7.54
CA LEU A 44 -35.69 -12.10 7.08
C LEU A 44 -34.88 -11.52 8.24
N HIS A 45 -35.54 -11.10 9.33
CA HIS A 45 -34.84 -10.65 10.53
C HIS A 45 -34.08 -11.78 11.21
N LEU A 46 -34.66 -13.00 11.26
CA LEU A 46 -33.95 -14.18 11.78
C LEU A 46 -32.72 -14.52 10.96
N LEU A 47 -32.82 -14.48 9.62
CA LEU A 47 -31.68 -14.69 8.72
C LEU A 47 -30.61 -13.60 8.91
N SER A 48 -31.01 -12.33 9.07
CA SER A 48 -30.10 -11.23 9.37
C SER A 48 -29.41 -11.42 10.71
N PHE A 49 -30.13 -11.86 11.74
CA PHE A 49 -29.56 -12.18 13.04
C PHE A 49 -28.53 -13.31 12.94
N ILE A 50 -28.87 -14.41 12.23
CA ILE A 50 -27.93 -15.52 12.00
C ILE A 50 -26.67 -15.04 11.26
N ALA A 51 -26.83 -14.19 10.24
CA ALA A 51 -25.71 -13.60 9.50
C ALA A 51 -24.81 -12.73 10.40
N VAL A 52 -25.40 -11.93 11.30
CA VAL A 52 -24.67 -11.12 12.28
C VAL A 52 -23.94 -12.02 13.27
N MET A 53 -24.59 -13.04 13.81
CA MET A 53 -23.94 -14.01 14.71
C MET A 53 -22.77 -14.72 14.05
N HIS A 54 -22.95 -15.15 12.80
CA HIS A 54 -21.85 -15.73 12.03
C HIS A 54 -20.68 -14.74 11.83
N LEU A 55 -20.98 -13.47 11.55
CA LEU A 55 -19.97 -12.42 11.38
C LEU A 55 -19.23 -12.11 12.69
N LEU A 56 -19.93 -12.10 13.83
CA LEU A 56 -19.32 -11.89 15.14
C LEU A 56 -18.31 -12.98 15.51
N LEU A 57 -18.58 -14.23 15.11
CA LEU A 57 -17.70 -15.37 15.36
C LEU A 57 -16.47 -15.41 14.44
N LYS A 58 -16.44 -14.62 13.36
CA LYS A 58 -15.28 -14.56 12.49
C LYS A 58 -14.13 -13.79 13.14
N ASP A 59 -12.91 -14.27 12.90
CA ASP A 59 -11.68 -13.57 13.22
C ASP A 59 -11.38 -12.50 12.15
N VAL A 60 -12.01 -11.31 12.31
CA VAL A 60 -11.89 -10.16 11.40
C VAL A 60 -11.90 -8.90 12.27
N ASN A 61 -11.21 -7.86 11.81
CA ASN A 61 -11.15 -6.56 12.50
C ASN A 61 -12.56 -6.06 12.90
N PRO A 62 -12.77 -5.62 14.15
CA PRO A 62 -14.05 -5.14 14.66
C PRO A 62 -14.70 -4.04 13.83
N SER A 63 -13.91 -3.12 13.25
CA SER A 63 -14.42 -2.04 12.39
C SER A 63 -15.04 -2.58 11.11
N ILE A 64 -14.48 -3.65 10.53
CA ILE A 64 -15.06 -4.33 9.36
C ILE A 64 -16.34 -5.06 9.75
N LYS A 65 -16.39 -5.69 10.94
CA LYS A 65 -17.62 -6.32 11.46
C LYS A 65 -18.74 -5.29 11.56
N LEU A 66 -18.50 -4.14 12.19
CA LEU A 66 -19.47 -3.07 12.33
C LEU A 66 -19.95 -2.53 10.98
N ALA A 67 -19.03 -2.33 10.03
CA ALA A 67 -19.37 -1.87 8.68
C ALA A 67 -20.34 -2.80 7.95
N TRP A 68 -20.39 -4.09 8.29
CA TRP A 68 -21.33 -5.07 7.75
C TRP A 68 -22.57 -5.28 8.64
N ILE A 69 -22.42 -5.25 9.96
CA ILE A 69 -23.54 -5.46 10.91
C ILE A 69 -24.61 -4.40 10.69
N VAL A 70 -24.21 -3.12 10.56
CA VAL A 70 -25.18 -2.02 10.39
C VAL A 70 -26.04 -2.20 9.13
N PRO A 71 -25.49 -2.40 7.90
CA PRO A 71 -26.30 -2.66 6.72
C PRO A 71 -27.16 -3.93 6.81
N ILE A 72 -26.65 -5.01 7.42
CA ILE A 72 -27.40 -6.27 7.57
C ILE A 72 -28.64 -6.05 8.44
N LEU A 73 -28.52 -5.31 9.53
CA LEU A 73 -29.64 -5.06 10.44
C LEU A 73 -30.61 -4.02 9.91
N MET A 74 -30.10 -2.95 9.24
CA MET A 74 -30.95 -1.90 8.66
C MET A 74 -31.71 -2.35 7.42
N PHE A 75 -31.12 -3.26 6.64
CA PHE A 75 -31.65 -3.70 5.35
C PHE A 75 -31.70 -5.22 5.26
N PRO A 76 -32.70 -5.89 5.87
CA PRO A 76 -32.72 -7.35 6.02
C PRO A 76 -32.56 -8.14 4.71
N VAL A 77 -33.10 -7.64 3.61
CA VAL A 77 -32.96 -8.28 2.28
C VAL A 77 -31.63 -7.92 1.65
N LEU A 78 -31.36 -6.60 1.53
CA LEU A 78 -30.21 -6.07 0.81
C LEU A 78 -28.90 -6.33 1.57
N GLY A 79 -28.85 -6.01 2.85
CA GLY A 79 -27.64 -6.04 3.65
C GLY A 79 -27.09 -7.46 3.81
N GLY A 80 -27.95 -8.43 4.15
CA GLY A 80 -27.52 -9.83 4.29
C GLY A 80 -27.01 -10.42 2.96
N LEU A 81 -27.71 -10.16 1.86
CA LEU A 81 -27.30 -10.65 0.54
C LEU A 81 -26.10 -9.90 -0.03
N LEU A 82 -25.97 -8.60 0.21
CA LEU A 82 -24.74 -7.87 -0.10
C LEU A 82 -23.55 -8.43 0.70
N TYR A 83 -23.75 -8.76 1.97
CA TYR A 83 -22.70 -9.42 2.75
C TYR A 83 -22.31 -10.78 2.17
N LEU A 84 -23.25 -11.60 1.75
CA LEU A 84 -22.97 -12.88 1.08
C LEU A 84 -22.22 -12.68 -0.24
N LEU A 85 -22.54 -11.63 -1.00
CA LEU A 85 -21.90 -11.33 -2.29
C LEU A 85 -20.53 -10.65 -2.15
N TYR A 86 -20.36 -9.77 -1.15
CA TYR A 86 -19.23 -8.87 -1.05
C TYR A 86 -18.46 -8.96 0.29
N GLY A 87 -19.03 -9.58 1.31
CA GLY A 87 -18.43 -9.67 2.65
C GLY A 87 -17.33 -10.72 2.78
N HIS A 88 -17.11 -11.51 1.74
CA HIS A 88 -16.04 -12.51 1.71
C HIS A 88 -14.99 -12.08 0.68
N ILE A 89 -13.74 -12.00 1.12
CA ILE A 89 -12.60 -11.89 0.19
C ILE A 89 -12.44 -13.27 -0.45
N ILE A 90 -13.06 -13.45 -1.63
CA ILE A 90 -12.87 -14.67 -2.42
C ILE A 90 -11.70 -14.41 -3.33
N MET A 91 -10.53 -14.91 -2.93
CA MET A 91 -9.38 -14.96 -3.82
C MET A 91 -9.62 -16.04 -4.88
N PRO A 92 -9.31 -15.78 -6.16
CA PRO A 92 -9.26 -16.85 -7.15
C PRO A 92 -8.27 -17.91 -6.67
N LYS A 93 -8.71 -19.17 -6.58
CA LYS A 93 -7.85 -20.30 -6.14
C LYS A 93 -6.53 -20.38 -6.90
N LYS A 94 -6.53 -19.92 -8.14
CA LYS A 94 -5.33 -19.83 -8.98
C LYS A 94 -4.32 -18.80 -8.43
N LEU A 95 -4.77 -17.60 -8.09
CA LEU A 95 -3.94 -16.56 -7.51
C LEU A 95 -3.44 -16.95 -6.12
N GLU A 96 -4.30 -17.55 -5.29
CA GLU A 96 -3.91 -18.09 -3.98
C GLU A 96 -2.81 -19.15 -4.08
N LYS A 97 -2.94 -20.08 -5.02
CA LYS A 97 -1.94 -21.13 -5.26
C LYS A 97 -0.60 -20.52 -5.70
N TYR A 98 -0.62 -19.55 -6.62
CA TYR A 98 0.60 -18.92 -7.10
C TYR A 98 1.28 -18.05 -6.01
N MET A 99 0.49 -17.36 -5.20
CA MET A 99 1.05 -16.55 -4.10
C MET A 99 1.64 -17.41 -2.99
N LYS A 100 1.07 -18.58 -2.71
CA LYS A 100 1.69 -19.56 -1.80
C LYS A 100 3.02 -20.06 -2.37
N HIS A 101 3.07 -20.38 -3.66
CA HIS A 101 4.31 -20.82 -4.32
C HIS A 101 5.38 -19.73 -4.35
N ALA A 102 4.97 -18.48 -4.56
CA ALA A 102 5.90 -17.35 -4.53
C ALA A 102 6.48 -17.11 -3.12
N ALA A 103 5.71 -17.38 -2.08
CA ALA A 103 6.19 -17.27 -0.69
C ALA A 103 7.20 -18.38 -0.32
N GLU A 104 7.15 -19.53 -0.98
CA GLU A 104 8.15 -20.60 -0.80
C GLU A 104 9.54 -20.22 -1.34
N TRP A 105 9.61 -19.23 -2.24
CA TRP A 105 10.86 -18.72 -2.80
C TRP A 105 11.58 -17.69 -1.90
N ASP A 106 10.90 -17.17 -0.87
CA ASP A 106 11.42 -16.05 -0.07
C ASP A 106 12.76 -16.36 0.59
N TYR A 107 12.87 -17.49 1.28
CA TYR A 107 14.10 -17.82 2.04
C TYR A 107 15.21 -18.40 1.17
N GLU A 108 14.87 -19.35 0.29
CA GLU A 108 15.88 -20.04 -0.50
C GLU A 108 16.64 -19.11 -1.43
N THR A 109 15.92 -18.16 -2.06
CA THR A 109 16.49 -17.28 -3.06
C THR A 109 17.44 -16.24 -2.47
N ASP A 110 17.12 -15.66 -1.32
CA ASP A 110 17.98 -14.68 -0.63
C ASP A 110 19.21 -15.33 -0.02
N LEU A 111 19.06 -16.50 0.61
CA LEU A 111 20.14 -17.24 1.25
C LEU A 111 21.15 -17.79 0.23
N TYR A 112 20.66 -18.34 -0.90
CA TYR A 112 21.55 -18.82 -1.97
C TYR A 112 22.34 -17.69 -2.65
N ALA A 113 21.85 -16.44 -2.53
CA ALA A 113 22.55 -15.31 -3.10
C ALA A 113 23.74 -14.82 -2.24
N ASN A 114 23.83 -15.20 -0.97
CA ASN A 114 24.81 -14.69 0.01
C ASN A 114 24.80 -13.15 0.12
N MET A 115 23.64 -12.51 -0.11
CA MET A 115 23.46 -11.06 -0.12
C MET A 115 22.72 -10.55 1.11
N ALA A 116 22.16 -11.45 1.91
CA ALA A 116 21.28 -11.10 3.02
C ALA A 116 21.63 -11.90 4.27
N TYR A 117 21.23 -11.37 5.40
CA TYR A 117 21.45 -11.94 6.71
C TYR A 117 20.13 -12.16 7.44
N PHE A 118 20.07 -13.15 8.32
CA PHE A 118 19.00 -13.24 9.29
C PHE A 118 19.05 -12.05 10.27
N SER A 119 17.93 -11.70 10.86
CA SER A 119 17.82 -10.60 11.83
C SER A 119 18.75 -10.76 13.05
N ASP A 120 19.26 -11.97 13.30
CA ASP A 120 20.25 -12.22 14.34
C ASP A 120 21.56 -11.42 14.17
N VAL A 121 21.83 -10.87 13.00
CA VAL A 121 22.97 -9.94 12.78
C VAL A 121 22.88 -8.68 13.64
N ILE A 122 21.65 -8.26 14.01
CA ILE A 122 21.42 -7.13 14.92
C ILE A 122 20.92 -7.56 16.30
N LYS A 123 21.18 -8.83 16.69
CA LYS A 123 20.76 -9.34 17.99
C LYS A 123 21.36 -8.52 19.14
N GLY A 124 20.50 -8.12 20.06
CA GLY A 124 20.87 -7.23 21.17
C GLY A 124 20.72 -5.74 20.87
N GLN A 125 20.48 -5.34 19.63
CA GLN A 125 20.14 -3.97 19.27
C GLN A 125 18.64 -3.69 19.52
N PRO A 126 18.25 -2.43 19.76
CA PRO A 126 16.86 -2.06 20.06
C PRO A 126 15.82 -2.58 19.06
N PRO A 127 16.01 -2.50 17.71
CA PRO A 127 14.99 -2.90 16.76
C PRO A 127 15.00 -4.41 16.42
N TYR A 128 15.84 -5.22 17.08
CA TYR A 128 15.98 -6.66 16.77
C TYR A 128 14.63 -7.38 16.70
N ARG A 129 13.73 -7.12 17.65
CA ARG A 129 12.41 -7.78 17.70
C ARG A 129 11.53 -7.40 16.52
N LEU A 130 11.59 -6.15 16.06
CA LEU A 130 10.87 -5.68 14.89
C LEU A 130 11.42 -6.34 13.62
N PHE A 131 12.73 -6.38 13.45
CA PHE A 131 13.37 -7.02 12.30
C PHE A 131 13.07 -8.53 12.28
N LYS A 132 13.12 -9.19 13.45
CA LYS A 132 12.77 -10.61 13.56
C LYS A 132 11.29 -10.87 13.23
N TYR A 133 10.39 -10.02 13.71
CA TYR A 133 8.98 -10.09 13.34
C TYR A 133 8.79 -9.94 11.81
N THR A 134 9.47 -8.97 11.20
CA THR A 134 9.39 -8.74 9.75
C THR A 134 9.99 -9.90 8.96
N GLU A 135 11.07 -10.51 9.45
CA GLU A 135 11.62 -11.74 8.89
C GLU A 135 10.62 -12.89 8.94
N ASP A 136 10.04 -13.16 10.12
CA ASP A 136 9.17 -14.33 10.34
C ASP A 136 7.84 -14.22 9.55
N TYR A 137 7.27 -13.01 9.41
CA TYR A 137 5.94 -12.82 8.80
C TYR A 137 5.95 -12.29 7.36
N ALA A 138 7.02 -11.59 6.95
CA ALA A 138 7.19 -11.12 5.58
C ALA A 138 8.18 -11.95 4.77
N GLY A 139 8.99 -12.81 5.40
CA GLY A 139 10.10 -13.49 4.73
C GLY A 139 11.20 -12.52 4.30
N SER A 140 11.34 -11.39 4.98
CA SER A 140 12.29 -10.34 4.61
C SER A 140 13.57 -10.46 5.43
N LEU A 141 14.69 -10.66 4.75
CA LEU A 141 16.02 -10.71 5.38
C LEU A 141 16.64 -9.32 5.52
N VAL A 142 17.73 -9.21 6.24
CA VAL A 142 18.47 -7.98 6.50
C VAL A 142 19.61 -7.85 5.51
N TYR A 143 19.79 -6.65 4.97
CA TYR A 143 20.84 -6.32 4.00
C TYR A 143 21.78 -5.28 4.59
N GLN A 144 23.03 -5.41 4.21
CA GLN A 144 24.12 -4.45 4.37
C GLN A 144 24.66 -4.11 2.98
N ASN A 145 25.93 -3.85 2.79
CA ASN A 145 26.57 -3.64 1.48
C ASN A 145 25.66 -2.92 0.46
N THR A 146 25.04 -1.81 0.91
CA THR A 146 24.11 -1.04 0.09
C THR A 146 24.30 0.44 0.39
N ASP A 147 24.59 1.23 -0.64
CA ASP A 147 24.56 2.68 -0.56
C ASP A 147 23.12 3.16 -0.65
N VAL A 148 22.74 4.03 0.29
CA VAL A 148 21.35 4.46 0.44
C VAL A 148 21.27 5.98 0.32
N ARG A 149 20.32 6.45 -0.50
CA ARG A 149 20.05 7.87 -0.66
C ARG A 149 18.58 8.18 -0.41
N TYR A 150 18.33 9.14 0.46
CA TYR A 150 17.00 9.68 0.71
C TYR A 150 16.72 10.89 -0.18
N TYR A 151 15.49 11.00 -0.65
CA TYR A 151 15.02 12.16 -1.41
C TYR A 151 13.77 12.73 -0.74
N PRO A 152 13.83 13.98 -0.27
CA PRO A 152 12.69 14.63 0.39
C PRO A 152 11.57 15.01 -0.58
N MET A 153 11.85 15.09 -1.88
CA MET A 153 10.91 15.51 -2.92
C MET A 153 11.03 14.62 -4.16
N GLY A 154 9.93 14.44 -4.88
CA GLY A 154 9.94 13.65 -6.12
C GLY A 154 10.72 14.30 -7.26
N ASP A 155 10.80 15.63 -7.29
CA ASP A 155 11.65 16.37 -8.21
C ASP A 155 13.16 16.13 -7.94
N ASP A 156 13.55 15.83 -6.70
CA ASP A 156 14.93 15.46 -6.36
C ASP A 156 15.28 14.02 -6.80
N VAL A 157 14.30 13.10 -6.80
CA VAL A 157 14.47 11.73 -7.28
C VAL A 157 14.68 11.68 -8.80
N TRP A 158 14.03 12.59 -9.52
CA TRP A 158 13.83 12.49 -10.95
C TRP A 158 15.10 12.40 -11.79
N PRO A 159 16.14 13.24 -11.58
CA PRO A 159 17.38 13.16 -12.34
C PRO A 159 18.08 11.81 -12.20
N ASP A 160 18.29 11.35 -10.96
CA ASP A 160 18.97 10.09 -10.68
C ASP A 160 18.17 8.89 -11.23
N PHE A 161 16.84 8.94 -11.13
CA PHE A 161 15.97 7.90 -11.67
C PHE A 161 16.08 7.75 -13.19
N VAL A 162 16.14 8.88 -13.90
CA VAL A 162 16.34 8.90 -15.36
C VAL A 162 17.73 8.35 -15.74
N ASP A 163 18.76 8.74 -15.01
CA ASP A 163 20.13 8.31 -15.28
C ASP A 163 20.32 6.81 -15.00
N ASP A 164 19.74 6.30 -13.91
CA ASP A 164 19.78 4.88 -13.60
C ASP A 164 19.00 4.02 -14.61
N LEU A 165 17.84 4.50 -15.10
CA LEU A 165 17.11 3.83 -16.19
C LEU A 165 17.96 3.73 -17.47
N LYS A 166 18.66 4.81 -17.85
CA LYS A 166 19.56 4.83 -19.00
C LYS A 166 20.77 3.93 -18.83
N SER A 167 21.24 3.74 -17.60
CA SER A 167 22.44 2.96 -17.29
C SER A 167 22.21 1.45 -17.33
N ALA A 168 20.94 0.99 -17.24
CA ALA A 168 20.57 -0.42 -17.18
C ALA A 168 21.07 -1.20 -18.41
N LYS A 169 21.57 -2.43 -18.19
CA LYS A 169 22.19 -3.27 -19.21
C LYS A 169 21.55 -4.64 -19.39
N LYS A 170 20.87 -5.17 -18.36
CA LYS A 170 20.28 -6.52 -18.36
C LYS A 170 18.77 -6.47 -18.31
N TYR A 171 18.22 -5.77 -17.31
CA TYR A 171 16.78 -5.66 -17.17
C TYR A 171 16.34 -4.41 -16.40
N ILE A 172 15.10 -3.97 -16.69
CA ILE A 172 14.39 -2.93 -15.98
C ILE A 172 13.02 -3.49 -15.57
N PHE A 173 12.72 -3.51 -14.29
CA PHE A 173 11.43 -3.90 -13.75
C PHE A 173 10.77 -2.72 -13.06
N LEU A 174 9.57 -2.37 -13.52
CA LEU A 174 8.78 -1.27 -12.99
C LEU A 174 7.41 -1.76 -12.51
N GLU A 175 7.04 -1.39 -11.29
CA GLU A 175 5.76 -1.72 -10.68
C GLU A 175 5.19 -0.48 -10.02
N TYR A 176 4.08 0.03 -10.55
CA TYR A 176 3.49 1.29 -10.10
C TYR A 176 1.97 1.24 -10.03
N PHE A 177 1.40 1.91 -9.02
CA PHE A 177 -0.05 2.03 -8.89
C PHE A 177 -0.66 2.91 -9.98
N ILE A 178 -0.03 4.08 -10.26
CA ILE A 178 -0.49 5.02 -11.27
C ILE A 178 0.57 5.20 -12.35
N ILE A 179 0.12 5.06 -13.59
CA ILE A 179 0.81 5.55 -14.79
C ILE A 179 -0.08 6.59 -15.44
N ASN A 180 0.43 7.81 -15.62
CA ASN A 180 -0.30 8.92 -16.22
C ASN A 180 0.53 9.58 -17.32
N PRO A 181 0.11 9.53 -18.59
CA PRO A 181 0.79 10.19 -19.68
C PRO A 181 1.03 11.68 -19.41
N GLY A 182 2.29 12.08 -19.55
CA GLY A 182 2.78 13.42 -19.27
C GLY A 182 4.29 13.46 -19.48
N GLU A 183 4.98 14.50 -19.02
CA GLU A 183 6.43 14.63 -19.17
C GLU A 183 7.17 13.46 -18.51
N MET A 184 6.82 13.14 -17.25
CA MET A 184 7.46 12.07 -16.50
C MET A 184 7.31 10.71 -17.19
N TRP A 185 6.07 10.26 -17.42
CA TRP A 185 5.83 8.94 -18.01
C TRP A 185 6.35 8.84 -19.45
N ASN A 186 6.15 9.88 -20.28
CA ASN A 186 6.61 9.83 -21.67
C ASN A 186 8.12 9.74 -21.76
N THR A 187 8.86 10.46 -20.89
CA THR A 187 10.32 10.36 -20.82
C THR A 187 10.75 8.95 -20.42
N VAL A 188 10.14 8.37 -19.39
CA VAL A 188 10.40 6.97 -18.99
C VAL A 188 10.11 6.03 -20.14
N LEU A 189 8.96 6.14 -20.80
CA LEU A 189 8.56 5.26 -21.90
C LEU A 189 9.55 5.29 -23.08
N GLU A 190 10.03 6.48 -23.47
CA GLU A 190 11.03 6.58 -24.52
C GLU A 190 12.34 5.89 -24.13
N ILE A 191 12.82 6.07 -22.89
CA ILE A 191 14.00 5.36 -22.40
C ILE A 191 13.77 3.84 -22.44
N LEU A 192 12.61 3.36 -21.98
CA LEU A 192 12.30 1.93 -22.00
C LEU A 192 12.30 1.35 -23.42
N LYS A 193 11.77 2.09 -24.42
CA LYS A 193 11.78 1.70 -25.84
C LYS A 193 13.22 1.61 -26.38
N GLU A 194 14.08 2.55 -26.02
CA GLU A 194 15.49 2.52 -26.39
C GLU A 194 16.19 1.32 -25.77
N LYS A 195 15.99 1.07 -24.48
CA LYS A 195 16.55 -0.07 -23.76
C LYS A 195 16.11 -1.42 -24.33
N VAL A 196 14.85 -1.56 -24.75
CA VAL A 196 14.38 -2.76 -25.47
C VAL A 196 15.15 -2.96 -26.77
N LYS A 197 15.43 -1.90 -27.55
CA LYS A 197 16.24 -1.99 -28.77
C LYS A 197 17.70 -2.38 -28.49
N GLU A 198 18.23 -2.00 -27.33
CA GLU A 198 19.56 -2.40 -26.85
C GLU A 198 19.60 -3.86 -26.34
N GLY A 199 18.46 -4.56 -26.28
CA GLY A 199 18.35 -5.94 -25.80
C GLY A 199 18.12 -6.07 -24.29
N VAL A 200 17.86 -4.98 -23.59
CA VAL A 200 17.51 -4.97 -22.16
C VAL A 200 16.09 -5.52 -21.98
N GLU A 201 15.91 -6.46 -21.06
CA GLU A 201 14.58 -6.97 -20.74
C GLU A 201 13.79 -5.95 -19.91
N VAL A 202 12.65 -5.47 -20.44
CA VAL A 202 11.81 -4.49 -19.76
C VAL A 202 10.48 -5.14 -19.37
N ARG A 203 10.14 -5.06 -18.07
CA ARG A 203 8.84 -5.49 -17.54
C ARG A 203 8.14 -4.35 -16.79
N LEU A 204 6.85 -4.24 -17.01
CA LEU A 204 6.00 -3.23 -16.39
C LEU A 204 4.75 -3.86 -15.78
N ILE A 205 4.52 -3.59 -14.49
CA ILE A 205 3.24 -3.85 -13.82
C ILE A 205 2.61 -2.50 -13.48
N TYR A 206 1.35 -2.33 -13.82
CA TYR A 206 0.56 -1.20 -13.33
C TYR A 206 -0.78 -1.66 -12.78
N ASP A 207 -1.30 -0.93 -11.80
CA ASP A 207 -2.63 -1.23 -11.26
C ASP A 207 -3.72 -0.70 -12.19
N ASP A 208 -4.69 -1.55 -12.54
CA ASP A 208 -5.72 -1.21 -13.51
C ASP A 208 -6.66 -0.10 -12.99
N ILE A 209 -7.06 -0.12 -11.71
CA ILE A 209 -7.89 0.95 -11.11
C ILE A 209 -7.07 2.23 -10.90
N GLY A 210 -5.83 2.10 -10.44
CA GLY A 210 -4.96 3.26 -10.26
C GLY A 210 -4.77 4.06 -11.53
N SER A 211 -4.71 3.38 -12.67
CA SER A 211 -4.43 3.98 -13.97
C SER A 211 -5.66 4.15 -14.89
N VAL A 212 -6.85 3.70 -14.47
CA VAL A 212 -8.06 3.59 -15.33
C VAL A 212 -8.53 4.90 -15.96
N PHE A 213 -8.27 6.04 -15.32
CA PHE A 213 -8.65 7.36 -15.85
C PHE A 213 -7.56 8.01 -16.70
N TYR A 214 -6.37 7.42 -16.78
CA TYR A 214 -5.20 8.02 -17.40
C TYR A 214 -4.73 7.29 -18.66
N VAL A 215 -4.86 5.95 -18.68
CA VAL A 215 -4.43 5.14 -19.83
C VAL A 215 -5.61 4.41 -20.46
N PRO A 216 -5.56 4.13 -21.77
CA PRO A 216 -6.65 3.44 -22.45
C PRO A 216 -6.80 1.99 -21.95
N LYS A 217 -8.01 1.45 -22.10
CA LYS A 217 -8.27 0.05 -21.80
C LYS A 217 -7.34 -0.85 -22.64
N TYR A 218 -6.72 -1.84 -21.99
CA TYR A 218 -5.71 -2.72 -22.60
C TYR A 218 -4.40 -2.03 -22.97
N TYR A 219 -4.01 -0.97 -22.26
CA TYR A 219 -2.74 -0.26 -22.47
C TYR A 219 -1.51 -1.19 -22.45
N TRP A 220 -1.55 -2.28 -21.71
CA TRP A 220 -0.52 -3.31 -21.71
C TRP A 220 -0.22 -3.87 -23.12
N ARG A 221 -1.21 -3.94 -24.05
CA ARG A 221 -0.98 -4.37 -25.45
C ARG A 221 -0.15 -3.37 -26.23
N GLU A 222 -0.34 -2.09 -25.98
CA GLU A 222 0.48 -1.05 -26.56
C GLU A 222 1.93 -1.16 -26.09
N MET A 223 2.16 -1.39 -24.79
CA MET A 223 3.49 -1.63 -24.25
C MET A 223 4.14 -2.87 -24.87
N GLU A 224 3.39 -3.96 -25.00
CA GLU A 224 3.90 -5.18 -25.66
C GLU A 224 4.26 -4.96 -27.13
N SER A 225 3.58 -4.04 -27.84
CA SER A 225 3.95 -3.68 -29.22
C SER A 225 5.31 -2.98 -29.33
N TYR A 226 5.80 -2.38 -28.26
CA TYR A 226 7.13 -1.78 -28.15
C TYR A 226 8.19 -2.79 -27.65
N GLY A 227 7.83 -4.05 -27.40
CA GLY A 227 8.70 -5.08 -26.84
C GLY A 227 8.81 -5.05 -25.31
N ILE A 228 8.03 -4.20 -24.65
CA ILE A 228 7.96 -4.12 -23.19
C ILE A 228 6.96 -5.16 -22.70
N LYS A 229 7.40 -6.17 -21.94
CA LYS A 229 6.49 -7.11 -21.29
C LYS A 229 5.64 -6.35 -20.26
N CYS A 230 4.32 -6.35 -20.43
CA CYS A 230 3.46 -5.51 -19.60
C CYS A 230 2.26 -6.26 -19.03
N MET A 231 1.83 -5.89 -17.83
CA MET A 231 0.70 -6.49 -17.12
C MET A 231 -0.09 -5.42 -16.35
N ALA A 232 -1.42 -5.41 -16.57
CA ALA A 232 -2.33 -4.66 -15.72
C ALA A 232 -2.75 -5.54 -14.53
N PHE A 233 -2.39 -5.12 -13.31
CA PHE A 233 -2.75 -5.86 -12.11
C PHE A 233 -4.25 -5.72 -11.81
N ASN A 234 -4.89 -6.84 -11.48
CA ASN A 234 -6.29 -6.94 -11.06
C ASN A 234 -7.25 -6.13 -11.95
N GLN A 235 -7.28 -6.50 -13.24
CA GLN A 235 -8.08 -5.83 -14.26
C GLN A 235 -9.54 -5.71 -13.86
N VAL A 236 -10.11 -4.52 -14.06
CA VAL A 236 -11.53 -4.26 -13.81
C VAL A 236 -12.38 -4.99 -14.83
N VAL A 237 -12.91 -6.12 -14.41
CA VAL A 237 -13.95 -6.82 -15.15
C VAL A 237 -15.29 -6.37 -14.58
N PRO A 238 -16.15 -5.68 -15.36
CA PRO A 238 -17.50 -5.36 -14.89
C PRO A 238 -18.13 -6.67 -14.40
N PHE A 239 -18.58 -6.70 -13.13
CA PHE A 239 -19.33 -7.82 -12.52
C PHE A 239 -18.60 -8.75 -11.52
N LEU A 240 -17.33 -8.53 -11.15
CA LEU A 240 -16.64 -9.33 -10.13
C LEU A 240 -16.10 -8.46 -8.97
N ALA A 241 -16.96 -8.04 -8.07
CA ALA A 241 -16.72 -6.87 -7.22
C ALA A 241 -15.83 -7.05 -5.98
N THR A 242 -15.68 -8.25 -5.41
CA THR A 242 -14.93 -8.39 -4.13
C THR A 242 -13.42 -8.37 -4.28
N ILE A 243 -12.90 -8.79 -5.42
CA ILE A 243 -11.45 -8.79 -5.73
C ILE A 243 -10.95 -7.35 -6.01
N PHE A 244 -11.84 -6.41 -6.36
CA PHE A 244 -11.46 -5.03 -6.68
C PHE A 244 -10.90 -4.21 -5.52
N ASN A 245 -11.08 -4.65 -4.29
CA ASN A 245 -10.54 -3.94 -3.13
C ASN A 245 -9.03 -4.16 -2.96
N ASN A 246 -8.50 -5.31 -3.38
CA ASN A 246 -7.09 -5.60 -3.24
C ASN A 246 -6.34 -5.01 -4.44
N ARG A 247 -5.58 -3.93 -4.18
CA ARG A 247 -4.85 -3.19 -5.22
C ARG A 247 -3.36 -3.32 -4.99
N ASP A 248 -2.61 -3.27 -6.07
CA ASP A 248 -1.17 -3.15 -6.00
C ASP A 248 -0.78 -1.67 -5.87
N HIS A 249 -0.49 -1.27 -4.63
CA HIS A 249 -0.13 0.11 -4.33
C HIS A 249 1.38 0.29 -4.16
N ARG A 250 2.18 -0.73 -4.47
CA ARG A 250 3.64 -0.66 -4.43
C ARG A 250 4.18 0.29 -5.51
N LYS A 251 5.35 0.83 -5.26
CA LYS A 251 6.13 1.61 -6.20
C LYS A 251 7.53 1.04 -6.15
N ILE A 252 7.86 0.29 -7.17
CA ILE A 252 9.13 -0.41 -7.28
C ILE A 252 9.72 -0.13 -8.66
N ALA A 253 10.96 0.31 -8.68
CA ALA A 253 11.76 0.30 -9.89
C ALA A 253 13.08 -0.42 -9.58
N VAL A 254 13.47 -1.36 -10.43
CA VAL A 254 14.72 -2.10 -10.29
C VAL A 254 15.46 -2.09 -11.61
N MET A 255 16.75 -1.77 -11.56
CA MET A 255 17.69 -1.84 -12.68
C MET A 255 18.79 -2.85 -12.36
N ASP A 256 18.87 -3.90 -13.16
CA ASP A 256 19.91 -4.95 -13.13
C ASP A 256 20.05 -5.69 -11.79
N GLY A 257 19.11 -5.50 -10.84
CA GLY A 257 19.18 -6.04 -9.47
C GLY A 257 20.20 -5.38 -8.57
N THR A 258 20.87 -4.34 -9.05
CA THR A 258 21.88 -3.58 -8.32
C THR A 258 21.38 -2.24 -7.83
N VAL A 259 20.42 -1.63 -8.54
CA VAL A 259 19.79 -0.37 -8.13
C VAL A 259 18.29 -0.57 -8.01
N ALA A 260 17.71 -0.08 -6.91
CA ALA A 260 16.28 -0.08 -6.70
C ALA A 260 15.78 1.24 -6.11
N TYR A 261 14.53 1.59 -6.47
CA TYR A 261 13.79 2.72 -5.93
C TYR A 261 12.48 2.27 -5.33
N THR A 262 12.11 2.89 -4.22
CA THR A 262 10.76 2.83 -3.66
C THR A 262 10.42 4.14 -2.97
N GLY A 263 9.15 4.29 -2.55
CA GLY A 263 8.67 5.50 -1.89
C GLY A 263 7.18 5.73 -2.12
N GLY A 264 6.75 6.99 -2.04
CA GLY A 264 5.35 7.35 -2.27
C GLY A 264 5.03 7.70 -3.72
N PHE A 265 6.00 8.02 -4.57
CA PHE A 265 5.82 8.58 -5.90
C PHE A 265 5.35 7.56 -6.96
N ASN A 266 4.40 7.97 -7.80
CA ASN A 266 3.99 7.24 -9.00
C ASN A 266 4.59 7.88 -10.27
N LEU A 267 4.32 7.31 -11.43
CA LEU A 267 4.79 7.83 -12.73
C LEU A 267 3.77 8.82 -13.31
N SER A 268 3.76 10.03 -12.75
CA SER A 268 2.86 11.12 -13.15
C SER A 268 3.47 12.49 -12.79
N ASP A 269 3.14 13.50 -13.59
CA ASP A 269 3.75 14.84 -13.56
C ASP A 269 3.61 15.59 -12.23
N GLU A 270 2.58 15.30 -11.44
CA GLU A 270 2.40 15.90 -10.12
C GLU A 270 3.50 15.49 -9.15
N TYR A 271 4.05 14.27 -9.26
CA TYR A 271 5.12 13.80 -8.36
C TYR A 271 6.46 14.49 -8.60
N ILE A 272 6.69 15.02 -9.79
CA ILE A 272 7.88 15.84 -10.11
C ILE A 272 7.55 17.33 -10.21
N ASN A 273 6.43 17.76 -9.65
CA ASN A 273 5.95 19.15 -9.60
C ASN A 273 5.84 19.87 -10.96
N LYS A 274 5.70 19.12 -12.08
CA LYS A 274 5.38 19.69 -13.40
C LYS A 274 3.91 20.05 -13.55
N LYS A 275 3.05 19.42 -12.74
CA LYS A 275 1.65 19.80 -12.54
C LYS A 275 1.39 19.96 -11.06
N SER A 276 0.66 21.00 -10.68
CA SER A 276 0.42 21.32 -9.26
C SER A 276 -1.07 21.54 -8.97
N PRO A 277 -1.93 20.51 -9.21
CA PRO A 277 -3.40 20.67 -9.01
C PRO A 277 -3.77 20.94 -7.56
N TYR A 278 -2.91 20.57 -6.61
CA TYR A 278 -3.10 20.71 -5.15
C TYR A 278 -1.97 21.49 -4.49
N GLY A 279 -1.38 22.47 -5.17
CA GLY A 279 -0.18 23.17 -4.72
C GLY A 279 1.08 22.33 -4.90
N ARG A 280 2.15 22.64 -4.16
CA ARG A 280 3.41 21.88 -4.25
C ARG A 280 3.20 20.47 -3.70
N TRP A 281 3.50 19.48 -4.55
CA TRP A 281 3.39 18.07 -4.19
C TRP A 281 4.68 17.61 -3.50
N LYS A 282 4.54 17.17 -2.24
CA LYS A 282 5.65 16.62 -1.48
C LYS A 282 5.52 15.10 -1.41
N ASP A 283 6.47 14.41 -2.01
CA ASP A 283 6.59 12.96 -1.86
C ASP A 283 8.05 12.58 -1.64
N ASN A 284 8.29 11.53 -0.89
CA ASN A 284 9.63 11.06 -0.61
C ASN A 284 9.96 9.77 -1.36
N GLY A 285 11.25 9.54 -1.56
CA GLY A 285 11.78 8.33 -2.15
C GLY A 285 13.09 7.89 -1.50
N ILE A 286 13.42 6.63 -1.72
CA ILE A 286 14.69 6.04 -1.33
C ILE A 286 15.28 5.29 -2.52
N ARG A 287 16.56 5.53 -2.80
CA ARG A 287 17.39 4.80 -3.75
C ARG A 287 18.32 3.87 -2.99
N MET A 288 18.42 2.66 -3.41
CA MET A 288 19.34 1.65 -2.88
C MET A 288 20.23 1.17 -4.02
N ASP A 289 21.54 1.26 -3.84
CA ASP A 289 22.57 0.75 -4.76
C ASP A 289 23.35 -0.32 -4.02
N GLY A 290 23.15 -1.58 -4.38
CA GLY A 290 23.78 -2.73 -3.71
C GLY A 290 22.80 -3.87 -3.41
N ASP A 291 23.14 -4.66 -2.39
CA ASP A 291 22.49 -5.94 -2.10
C ASP A 291 20.99 -5.84 -1.81
N ALA A 292 20.52 -4.77 -1.15
CA ALA A 292 19.10 -4.58 -0.86
C ALA A 292 18.23 -4.41 -2.14
N ALA A 293 18.82 -3.96 -3.26
CA ALA A 293 18.11 -3.84 -4.54
C ALA A 293 17.68 -5.22 -5.08
N TRP A 294 18.44 -6.26 -4.79
CA TRP A 294 18.11 -7.63 -5.17
C TRP A 294 16.76 -8.07 -4.58
N ARG A 295 16.46 -7.70 -3.33
CA ARG A 295 15.17 -8.02 -2.72
C ARG A 295 13.99 -7.47 -3.51
N PHE A 296 14.10 -6.26 -4.05
CA PHE A 296 13.04 -5.68 -4.89
C PHE A 296 12.87 -6.42 -6.23
N THR A 297 13.95 -6.99 -6.78
CA THR A 297 13.86 -7.92 -7.93
C THR A 297 13.01 -9.13 -7.58
N ILE A 298 13.25 -9.75 -6.43
CA ILE A 298 12.48 -10.91 -5.95
C ILE A 298 11.02 -10.52 -5.76
N LEU A 299 10.74 -9.42 -5.09
CA LEU A 299 9.36 -8.95 -4.83
C LEU A 299 8.58 -8.70 -6.12
N PHE A 300 9.24 -8.07 -7.10
CA PHE A 300 8.64 -7.88 -8.43
C PHE A 300 8.34 -9.23 -9.13
N LEU A 301 9.32 -10.13 -9.17
CA LEU A 301 9.19 -11.42 -9.84
C LEU A 301 8.16 -12.34 -9.16
N GLN A 302 8.01 -12.26 -7.84
CA GLN A 302 6.95 -12.95 -7.11
C GLN A 302 5.56 -12.54 -7.59
N LEU A 303 5.30 -11.23 -7.72
CA LEU A 303 4.03 -10.77 -8.26
C LEU A 303 3.86 -11.11 -9.73
N TRP A 304 4.90 -10.89 -10.55
CA TRP A 304 4.89 -11.23 -11.96
C TRP A 304 4.53 -12.69 -12.19
N ASN A 305 5.25 -13.60 -11.52
CA ASN A 305 5.05 -15.03 -11.66
C ASN A 305 3.74 -15.54 -11.03
N SER A 306 3.19 -14.83 -10.05
CA SER A 306 1.87 -15.17 -9.50
C SER A 306 0.75 -15.10 -10.56
N ILE A 307 0.97 -14.33 -11.62
CA ILE A 307 -0.01 -14.10 -12.69
C ILE A 307 0.42 -14.75 -14.01
N ARG A 308 1.67 -14.50 -14.44
CA ARG A 308 2.17 -14.97 -15.76
C ARG A 308 2.91 -16.32 -15.69
N ASN A 309 3.55 -16.65 -14.56
CA ASN A 309 4.28 -17.90 -14.34
C ASN A 309 5.30 -18.22 -15.45
N GLU A 310 6.08 -17.21 -15.83
CA GLU A 310 7.05 -17.29 -16.94
C GLU A 310 8.44 -17.71 -16.49
N ASP A 311 8.84 -17.33 -15.25
CA ASP A 311 10.20 -17.55 -14.76
C ASP A 311 10.25 -18.77 -13.82
N LYS A 312 11.08 -19.74 -14.17
CA LYS A 312 11.31 -20.92 -13.33
C LYS A 312 12.54 -20.78 -12.43
N HIS A 313 13.43 -19.85 -12.77
CA HIS A 313 14.72 -19.67 -12.11
C HIS A 313 14.99 -18.19 -11.82
N ILE A 314 14.52 -17.69 -10.67
CA ILE A 314 14.72 -16.30 -10.26
C ILE A 314 16.21 -15.94 -10.15
N LEU A 315 17.04 -16.89 -9.71
CA LEU A 315 18.50 -16.70 -9.58
C LEU A 315 19.20 -16.31 -10.90
N SER A 316 18.57 -16.54 -12.07
CA SER A 316 19.12 -16.07 -13.35
C SER A 316 19.18 -14.53 -13.48
N TYR A 317 18.36 -13.83 -12.69
CA TYR A 317 18.37 -12.36 -12.61
C TYR A 317 19.39 -11.81 -11.60
N ARG A 318 20.04 -12.68 -10.84
CA ARG A 318 21.04 -12.26 -9.85
C ARG A 318 22.14 -11.46 -10.52
N PRO A 319 22.57 -10.32 -9.95
CA PRO A 319 23.76 -9.62 -10.42
C PRO A 319 24.99 -10.52 -10.39
N ALA A 320 25.79 -10.50 -11.46
CA ALA A 320 27.02 -11.31 -11.50
C ALA A 320 28.07 -10.78 -10.55
N GLU A 321 28.12 -9.48 -10.37
CA GLU A 321 29.02 -8.77 -9.47
C GLU A 321 28.22 -7.68 -8.75
N GLN A 322 28.43 -7.56 -7.45
CA GLN A 322 27.96 -6.42 -6.63
C GLN A 322 29.17 -5.54 -6.33
N LYS A 323 28.94 -4.24 -6.33
CA LYS A 323 29.93 -3.29 -5.82
C LYS A 323 30.06 -3.48 -4.31
N GLU A 324 31.26 -3.35 -3.80
CA GLU A 324 31.45 -3.20 -2.37
C GLU A 324 31.11 -1.75 -1.97
N HIS A 325 30.17 -1.62 -1.06
CA HIS A 325 29.77 -0.35 -0.47
C HIS A 325 30.23 -0.30 0.98
N LEU A 326 30.47 0.91 1.50
CA LEU A 326 30.65 1.11 2.93
C LEU A 326 29.33 0.74 3.63
N ASN A 327 29.45 -0.06 4.69
CA ASN A 327 28.27 -0.37 5.50
C ASN A 327 27.70 0.91 6.11
N ASP A 328 26.51 1.28 5.67
CA ASP A 328 25.73 2.40 6.20
C ASP A 328 24.42 1.87 6.82
N GLY A 329 24.60 1.12 7.94
CA GLY A 329 23.49 0.56 8.69
C GLY A 329 22.92 -0.73 8.14
N TYR A 330 21.66 -0.99 8.47
CA TYR A 330 20.92 -2.20 8.14
C TYR A 330 19.61 -1.87 7.45
N LEU A 331 19.35 -2.56 6.34
CA LEU A 331 18.13 -2.41 5.55
C LEU A 331 17.33 -3.70 5.58
N GLN A 332 16.01 -3.58 5.70
CA GLN A 332 15.10 -4.71 5.56
C GLN A 332 13.92 -4.31 4.67
N PRO A 333 14.04 -4.50 3.34
CA PRO A 333 12.93 -4.28 2.43
C PRO A 333 11.82 -5.30 2.68
N TYR A 334 10.58 -4.85 2.81
CA TYR A 334 9.44 -5.72 3.11
C TYR A 334 8.23 -5.40 2.22
N THR A 335 7.31 -6.36 2.13
CA THR A 335 6.03 -6.19 1.45
C THR A 335 4.88 -6.65 2.34
N THR A 336 3.76 -5.94 2.27
CA THR A 336 2.52 -6.38 2.90
C THR A 336 1.66 -7.12 1.88
N ASN A 337 0.90 -8.07 2.37
CA ASN A 337 0.03 -8.89 1.54
C ASN A 337 -1.37 -8.95 2.16
N PRO A 338 -2.38 -8.28 1.56
CA PRO A 338 -3.74 -8.23 2.10
C PRO A 338 -4.44 -9.59 2.12
N LEU A 339 -3.81 -10.61 1.56
CA LEU A 339 -4.33 -11.97 1.49
C LEU A 339 -3.83 -12.83 2.65
N LYS A 340 -2.79 -12.36 3.36
CA LYS A 340 -2.38 -12.92 4.66
C LYS A 340 -3.26 -12.32 5.75
N LYS A 341 -3.50 -13.06 6.83
CA LYS A 341 -4.27 -12.56 7.99
C LYS A 341 -3.50 -11.53 8.81
N GLU A 342 -2.17 -11.53 8.68
CA GLU A 342 -1.27 -10.67 9.44
C GLU A 342 -1.26 -9.25 8.85
N PRO A 343 -1.71 -8.21 9.56
CA PRO A 343 -1.65 -6.82 9.11
C PRO A 343 -0.24 -6.25 9.30
N LEU A 344 0.73 -6.79 8.57
CA LEU A 344 2.16 -6.56 8.76
C LEU A 344 2.51 -5.06 8.82
N GLY A 345 2.00 -4.26 7.87
CA GLY A 345 2.31 -2.82 7.81
C GLY A 345 1.84 -2.06 9.04
N GLU A 346 0.65 -2.37 9.55
CA GLU A 346 0.12 -1.79 10.77
C GLU A 346 0.94 -2.20 11.99
N ASN A 347 1.27 -3.49 12.10
CA ASN A 347 2.03 -4.03 13.22
C ASN A 347 3.46 -3.48 13.26
N ILE A 348 4.12 -3.29 12.12
CA ILE A 348 5.43 -2.62 12.03
C ILE A 348 5.32 -1.20 12.61
N TYR A 349 4.34 -0.41 12.15
CA TYR A 349 4.16 0.96 12.62
C TYR A 349 3.79 1.02 14.11
N MET A 350 2.91 0.13 14.56
CA MET A 350 2.55 0.05 16.00
C MET A 350 3.76 -0.32 16.85
N GLN A 351 4.61 -1.24 16.41
CA GLN A 351 5.80 -1.61 17.16
C GLN A 351 6.80 -0.46 17.21
N MET A 352 7.06 0.24 16.09
CA MET A 352 7.90 1.45 16.09
C MET A 352 7.39 2.50 17.08
N ILE A 353 6.07 2.75 17.11
CA ILE A 353 5.44 3.72 18.02
C ILE A 353 5.56 3.26 19.49
N ASN A 354 5.37 1.97 19.76
CA ASN A 354 5.40 1.43 21.10
C ASN A 354 6.82 1.36 21.69
N ASP A 355 7.81 1.08 20.86
CA ASP A 355 9.21 0.95 21.26
C ASP A 355 9.94 2.30 21.36
N ALA A 356 9.36 3.38 20.79
CA ALA A 356 9.92 4.72 20.82
C ALA A 356 10.12 5.23 22.26
N LYS A 357 11.28 5.88 22.48
CA LYS A 357 11.72 6.41 23.78
C LYS A 357 11.71 7.93 23.84
N GLU A 358 12.01 8.63 22.74
CA GLU A 358 12.13 10.07 22.68
C GLU A 358 11.09 10.69 21.77
N TYR A 359 10.95 10.21 20.52
CA TYR A 359 10.02 10.78 19.58
C TYR A 359 9.55 9.80 18.49
N VAL A 360 8.40 10.13 17.89
CA VAL A 360 7.82 9.51 16.69
C VAL A 360 7.39 10.61 15.75
N TYR A 361 7.98 10.69 14.56
CA TYR A 361 7.58 11.61 13.51
C TYR A 361 6.99 10.84 12.32
N ILE A 362 5.86 11.33 11.79
CA ILE A 362 5.09 10.63 10.76
C ILE A 362 4.69 11.59 9.65
N PHE A 363 4.98 11.20 8.40
CA PHE A 363 4.38 11.79 7.21
C PHE A 363 3.32 10.84 6.65
N THR A 364 2.12 11.33 6.41
CA THR A 364 1.06 10.54 5.77
C THR A 364 0.04 11.44 5.07
N PRO A 365 -0.41 11.09 3.84
CA PRO A 365 -1.48 11.82 3.17
C PRO A 365 -2.85 11.61 3.82
N TYR A 366 -3.03 10.46 4.47
CA TYR A 366 -4.30 10.04 5.07
C TYR A 366 -4.07 9.50 6.47
N LEU A 367 -4.87 9.97 7.43
CA LEU A 367 -4.82 9.56 8.84
C LEU A 367 -6.20 8.99 9.24
N ILE A 368 -6.47 7.76 8.78
CA ILE A 368 -7.75 7.06 9.00
C ILE A 368 -7.42 5.70 9.62
N VAL A 369 -7.07 5.73 10.89
CA VAL A 369 -6.52 4.58 11.61
C VAL A 369 -7.57 3.83 12.41
N CYS A 370 -7.31 2.56 12.68
CA CYS A 370 -8.09 1.74 13.59
C CYS A 370 -7.92 2.19 15.05
N ASN A 371 -8.69 1.61 15.94
CA ASN A 371 -8.64 1.93 17.37
C ASN A 371 -7.30 1.55 18.01
N GLU A 372 -6.67 0.47 17.56
CA GLU A 372 -5.39 -0.03 18.05
C GLU A 372 -4.26 0.98 17.76
N MET A 373 -4.15 1.44 16.52
CA MET A 373 -3.19 2.46 16.11
C MET A 373 -3.47 3.81 16.80
N MET A 374 -4.74 4.20 16.90
CA MET A 374 -5.15 5.40 17.64
C MET A 374 -4.69 5.32 19.10
N THR A 375 -4.85 4.17 19.71
CA THR A 375 -4.44 3.93 21.10
C THR A 375 -2.93 3.96 21.26
N ALA A 376 -2.17 3.36 20.33
CA ALA A 376 -0.69 3.40 20.33
C ALA A 376 -0.17 4.84 20.26
N LEU A 377 -0.67 5.66 19.33
CA LEU A 377 -0.29 7.07 19.18
C LEU A 377 -0.60 7.90 20.44
N LYS A 378 -1.81 7.74 21.00
CA LYS A 378 -2.20 8.44 22.23
C LYS A 378 -1.36 8.02 23.45
N LEU A 379 -1.08 6.72 23.55
CA LEU A 379 -0.28 6.18 24.65
C LEU A 379 1.16 6.66 24.56
N ALA A 380 1.76 6.68 23.36
CA ALA A 380 3.09 7.24 23.14
C ALA A 380 3.16 8.71 23.61
N ALA A 381 2.25 9.57 23.15
CA ALA A 381 2.22 10.98 23.59
C ALA A 381 2.01 11.14 25.10
N LYS A 382 1.13 10.33 25.71
CA LYS A 382 0.89 10.34 27.19
C LYS A 382 2.08 9.85 28.00
N ARG A 383 2.94 9.01 27.41
CA ARG A 383 4.22 8.59 28.04
C ARG A 383 5.31 9.67 27.95
N GLY A 384 5.02 10.80 27.31
CA GLY A 384 5.98 11.91 27.14
C GLY A 384 6.78 11.85 25.84
N ILE A 385 6.49 10.91 24.93
CA ILE A 385 7.11 10.83 23.61
C ILE A 385 6.63 12.00 22.74
N ASP A 386 7.55 12.70 22.04
CA ASP A 386 7.21 13.75 21.09
C ASP A 386 6.62 13.15 19.80
N VAL A 387 5.30 12.99 19.75
CA VAL A 387 4.60 12.45 18.58
C VAL A 387 4.19 13.60 17.66
N ARG A 388 4.73 13.61 16.44
CA ARG A 388 4.38 14.59 15.39
C ARG A 388 3.85 13.92 14.15
N ILE A 389 2.72 14.39 13.65
CA ILE A 389 2.10 13.89 12.43
C ILE A 389 1.91 15.04 11.45
N VAL A 390 2.37 14.87 10.22
CA VAL A 390 2.18 15.86 9.15
C VAL A 390 1.21 15.29 8.11
N THR A 391 0.18 16.08 7.80
CA THR A 391 -0.88 15.75 6.84
C THR A 391 -1.01 16.87 5.81
N PRO A 392 -1.73 16.69 4.67
CA PRO A 392 -1.95 17.75 3.70
C PRO A 392 -2.76 18.93 4.26
N ALA A 393 -2.47 20.15 3.84
CA ALA A 393 -3.36 21.30 4.02
C ALA A 393 -4.36 21.41 2.84
N ILE A 394 -3.91 21.12 1.63
CA ILE A 394 -4.76 21.13 0.43
C ILE A 394 -5.06 19.67 0.04
N PRO A 395 -6.31 19.20 0.20
CA PRO A 395 -6.63 17.79 -0.03
C PRO A 395 -6.84 17.45 -1.51
N ASP A 396 -6.43 16.25 -1.91
CA ASP A 396 -6.79 15.64 -3.20
C ASP A 396 -8.26 15.18 -3.24
N LYS A 397 -8.78 14.73 -2.09
CA LYS A 397 -10.16 14.21 -1.91
C LYS A 397 -10.79 14.80 -0.65
N LYS A 398 -11.69 15.74 -0.83
CA LYS A 398 -12.33 16.49 0.28
C LYS A 398 -12.99 15.59 1.34
N MET A 399 -13.64 14.49 0.92
CA MET A 399 -14.32 13.58 1.85
C MET A 399 -13.32 12.80 2.70
N ILE A 400 -12.26 12.28 2.08
CA ILE A 400 -11.18 11.54 2.77
C ILE A 400 -10.45 12.47 3.74
N PHE A 401 -10.24 13.73 3.36
CA PHE A 401 -9.63 14.71 4.24
C PHE A 401 -10.48 15.00 5.49
N ARG A 402 -11.81 15.09 5.36
CA ARG A 402 -12.69 15.21 6.53
C ARG A 402 -12.59 14.01 7.47
N MET A 403 -12.45 12.81 6.91
CA MET A 403 -12.19 11.60 7.72
C MET A 403 -10.84 11.68 8.44
N THR A 404 -9.79 12.14 7.76
CA THR A 404 -8.49 12.42 8.39
C THR A 404 -8.64 13.41 9.54
N GLN A 405 -9.34 14.53 9.32
CA GLN A 405 -9.58 15.57 10.35
C GLN A 405 -10.39 15.05 11.54
N SER A 406 -11.25 14.05 11.37
CA SER A 406 -12.02 13.47 12.49
C SER A 406 -11.13 12.83 13.54
N SER A 407 -9.95 12.35 13.15
CA SER A 407 -8.95 11.76 14.07
C SER A 407 -8.18 12.82 14.88
N TYR A 408 -8.15 14.08 14.42
CA TYR A 408 -7.31 15.12 15.03
C TYR A 408 -7.71 15.44 16.47
N LYS A 409 -9.00 15.61 16.73
CA LYS A 409 -9.49 16.03 18.05
C LYS A 409 -9.03 15.08 19.17
N GLU A 410 -9.09 13.79 18.91
CA GLU A 410 -8.71 12.77 19.89
C GLU A 410 -7.19 12.73 20.10
N LEU A 411 -6.41 12.81 19.03
CA LEU A 411 -4.94 12.83 19.07
C LEU A 411 -4.40 14.09 19.75
N LEU A 412 -4.91 15.27 19.39
CA LEU A 412 -4.50 16.56 19.99
C LEU A 412 -4.77 16.59 21.50
N ARG A 413 -5.91 16.06 21.95
CA ARG A 413 -6.24 15.94 23.37
C ARG A 413 -5.27 15.03 24.15
N ALA A 414 -4.68 14.06 23.46
CA ALA A 414 -3.68 13.17 24.05
C ALA A 414 -2.26 13.76 24.08
N GLY A 415 -2.03 14.91 23.42
CA GLY A 415 -0.73 15.57 23.35
C GLY A 415 0.03 15.32 22.04
N VAL A 416 -0.56 14.61 21.06
CA VAL A 416 0.02 14.47 19.72
C VAL A 416 0.01 15.82 19.02
N LYS A 417 1.12 16.20 18.37
CA LYS A 417 1.24 17.42 17.58
C LYS A 417 0.90 17.13 16.12
N ILE A 418 -0.05 17.85 15.56
CA ILE A 418 -0.48 17.68 14.17
C ILE A 418 -0.16 18.95 13.38
N TYR A 419 0.53 18.76 12.25
CA TYR A 419 0.93 19.81 11.34
C TYR A 419 0.24 19.60 9.98
N GLN A 420 -0.04 20.69 9.30
CA GLN A 420 -0.57 20.67 7.94
C GLN A 420 0.44 21.27 6.96
N TYR A 421 0.82 20.51 5.93
CA TYR A 421 1.72 20.95 4.88
C TYR A 421 1.05 22.04 4.03
N THR A 422 1.31 23.30 4.36
CA THR A 422 0.62 24.47 3.77
C THR A 422 0.96 24.76 2.31
N PRO A 423 2.17 24.42 1.77
CA PRO A 423 2.46 24.64 0.35
C PRO A 423 1.62 23.82 -0.61
N GLY A 424 0.98 22.73 -0.11
CA GLY A 424 0.17 21.89 -0.99
C GLY A 424 -0.23 20.56 -0.39
N PHE A 425 -0.02 19.50 -1.18
CA PHE A 425 -0.38 18.13 -0.82
C PHE A 425 0.88 17.33 -0.45
N ILE A 426 0.96 16.85 0.80
CA ILE A 426 1.97 15.88 1.21
C ILE A 426 1.46 14.48 0.93
N HIS A 427 2.21 13.74 0.11
CA HIS A 427 1.92 12.34 -0.23
C HIS A 427 3.02 11.38 0.29
N SER A 428 4.02 11.89 0.99
CA SER A 428 5.08 11.09 1.63
C SER A 428 4.51 10.10 2.65
N LYS A 429 5.09 8.92 2.73
CA LYS A 429 4.79 7.90 3.72
C LYS A 429 6.10 7.50 4.39
N CYS A 430 6.27 8.00 5.60
CA CYS A 430 7.48 7.76 6.37
C CYS A 430 7.16 7.84 7.86
N ILE A 431 7.77 6.96 8.63
CA ILE A 431 7.79 7.00 10.08
C ILE A 431 9.24 6.93 10.57
N LEU A 432 9.59 7.80 11.48
CA LEU A 432 10.93 7.90 12.07
C LEU A 432 10.83 7.85 13.60
N THR A 433 11.70 7.10 14.24
CA THR A 433 11.79 7.00 15.70
C THR A 433 13.24 7.11 16.19
N ASP A 434 13.48 7.90 17.23
CA ASP A 434 14.66 7.89 18.11
C ASP A 434 16.02 8.00 17.40
N ASP A 435 16.16 8.75 16.32
CA ASP A 435 17.41 8.96 15.56
C ASP A 435 18.08 7.68 15.00
N ASN A 436 17.41 6.54 15.04
CA ASN A 436 18.04 5.28 14.68
C ASN A 436 17.21 4.36 13.78
N LEU A 437 15.90 4.60 13.65
CA LEU A 437 15.01 3.71 12.89
C LEU A 437 13.99 4.49 12.09
N THR A 438 13.93 4.21 10.78
CA THR A 438 12.89 4.75 9.90
C THR A 438 12.28 3.66 9.03
N SER A 439 11.02 3.84 8.63
CA SER A 439 10.38 3.09 7.55
C SER A 439 9.91 4.05 6.47
N ILE A 440 10.36 3.80 5.24
CA ILE A 440 10.03 4.59 4.04
C ILE A 440 9.40 3.66 3.02
N GLY A 441 8.28 4.06 2.41
CA GLY A 441 7.63 3.21 1.41
C GLY A 441 6.30 3.74 0.90
N SER A 442 5.41 2.81 0.58
CA SER A 442 4.11 3.13 -0.01
C SER A 442 2.94 3.13 0.99
N ILE A 443 3.16 2.75 2.25
CA ILE A 443 2.14 2.48 3.25
C ILE A 443 1.58 3.78 3.84
N ASN A 444 0.32 4.10 3.56
CA ASN A 444 -0.40 5.18 4.23
C ASN A 444 -0.89 4.75 5.63
N MET A 445 -1.11 5.72 6.53
CA MET A 445 -1.78 5.46 7.81
C MET A 445 -3.30 5.41 7.64
N ASP A 446 -3.78 4.46 6.86
CA ASP A 446 -5.21 4.20 6.67
C ASP A 446 -5.52 2.70 6.55
N ASN A 447 -6.76 2.35 6.87
CA ASN A 447 -7.23 0.97 6.84
C ASN A 447 -7.13 0.33 5.46
N ARG A 448 -7.12 1.12 4.38
CA ARG A 448 -7.02 0.59 3.03
C ARG A 448 -5.60 0.08 2.74
N SER A 449 -4.58 0.85 3.11
CA SER A 449 -3.18 0.42 3.04
C SER A 449 -2.90 -0.77 3.95
N PHE A 450 -3.40 -0.76 5.18
CA PHE A 450 -3.10 -1.82 6.14
C PHE A 450 -3.75 -3.17 5.82
N TYR A 451 -4.97 -3.17 5.24
CA TYR A 451 -5.78 -4.39 5.11
C TYR A 451 -6.15 -4.80 3.68
N HIS A 452 -6.00 -3.89 2.70
CA HIS A 452 -6.53 -4.15 1.36
C HIS A 452 -5.52 -4.01 0.23
N HIS A 453 -4.39 -3.35 0.46
CA HIS A 453 -3.38 -3.13 -0.57
C HIS A 453 -2.17 -4.03 -0.39
N PHE A 454 -1.56 -4.41 -1.52
CA PHE A 454 -0.16 -4.79 -1.54
C PHE A 454 0.64 -3.51 -1.42
N GLU A 455 1.48 -3.42 -0.40
CA GLU A 455 2.35 -2.28 -0.14
C GLU A 455 3.79 -2.77 0.00
N CYS A 456 4.75 -1.86 -0.10
CA CYS A 456 6.15 -2.14 0.20
C CYS A 456 6.77 -1.01 1.02
N GLY A 457 7.83 -1.34 1.72
CA GLY A 457 8.64 -0.39 2.47
C GLY A 457 10.03 -0.94 2.74
N VAL A 458 10.86 -0.09 3.29
CA VAL A 458 12.18 -0.44 3.78
C VAL A 458 12.31 0.03 5.22
N LEU A 459 12.58 -0.89 6.13
CA LEU A 459 13.11 -0.54 7.44
C LEU A 459 14.59 -0.23 7.29
N VAL A 460 15.00 0.92 7.81
CA VAL A 460 16.40 1.38 7.80
C VAL A 460 16.81 1.66 9.24
N TYR A 461 17.85 0.98 9.70
CA TYR A 461 18.37 1.10 11.05
C TYR A 461 19.84 1.49 11.03
N ASP A 462 20.21 2.48 11.87
CA ASP A 462 21.57 2.94 12.10
C ASP A 462 22.31 3.35 10.80
N SER A 463 21.64 4.15 9.97
CA SER A 463 22.13 4.66 8.69
C SER A 463 22.22 6.19 8.69
N SER A 464 23.13 6.72 7.91
CA SER A 464 23.36 8.17 7.76
C SER A 464 22.12 8.92 7.25
N ILE A 465 21.28 8.27 6.42
CA ILE A 465 20.05 8.89 5.87
C ILE A 465 19.03 9.26 6.94
N ILE A 466 19.10 8.66 8.13
CA ILE A 466 18.17 8.93 9.23
C ILE A 466 18.22 10.41 9.65
N ALA A 467 19.41 10.98 9.64
CA ALA A 467 19.58 12.42 9.92
C ALA A 467 18.93 13.29 8.83
N GLU A 468 18.98 12.88 7.55
CA GLU A 468 18.34 13.58 6.45
C GLU A 468 16.81 13.50 6.54
N VAL A 469 16.28 12.30 6.85
CA VAL A 469 14.85 12.09 7.09
C VAL A 469 14.37 12.96 8.26
N LYS A 470 15.11 13.00 9.35
CA LYS A 470 14.80 13.86 10.52
C LYS A 470 14.78 15.33 10.14
N TYR A 471 15.81 15.77 9.42
CA TYR A 471 15.90 17.16 8.96
C TYR A 471 14.70 17.54 8.08
N ASP A 472 14.33 16.69 7.13
CA ASP A 472 13.15 16.90 6.28
C ASP A 472 11.86 17.00 7.12
N MET A 473 11.64 16.06 8.05
CA MET A 473 10.45 16.06 8.89
C MET A 473 10.36 17.28 9.82
N LEU A 474 11.49 17.71 10.37
CA LEU A 474 11.55 18.89 11.21
C LEU A 474 11.35 20.18 10.40
N SER A 475 11.94 20.29 9.21
CA SER A 475 11.80 21.47 8.34
C SER A 475 10.32 21.74 8.02
N VAL A 476 9.56 20.69 7.72
CA VAL A 476 8.12 20.79 7.50
C VAL A 476 7.38 21.17 8.80
N SER A 477 7.75 20.58 9.94
CA SER A 477 7.09 20.86 11.22
C SER A 477 7.32 22.27 11.74
N TYR A 478 8.44 22.91 11.39
CA TYR A 478 8.72 24.30 11.81
C TYR A 478 8.10 25.36 10.91
N THR A 479 7.89 25.04 9.63
CA THR A 479 7.42 26.01 8.62
C THR A 479 5.92 25.97 8.38
N HIS A 480 5.20 24.98 8.95
CA HIS A 480 3.80 24.74 8.66
C HIS A 480 2.90 24.85 9.90
N LEU A 481 1.61 25.12 9.64
CA LEU A 481 0.63 25.40 10.67
C LEU A 481 0.48 24.25 11.64
N THR A 482 0.75 24.50 12.92
CA THR A 482 0.38 23.59 14.00
C THR A 482 -1.10 23.80 14.35
N LEU A 483 -1.89 22.76 14.32
CA LEU A 483 -3.24 22.84 14.85
C LEU A 483 -3.18 23.04 16.36
N PRO A 484 -3.97 23.97 16.94
CA PRO A 484 -3.92 24.23 18.38
C PRO A 484 -4.28 22.98 19.17
N THR A 485 -3.47 22.67 20.18
CA THR A 485 -3.66 21.53 21.09
C THR A 485 -4.91 21.69 21.99
N LYS A 486 -5.38 22.91 22.17
CA LYS A 486 -6.69 23.22 22.77
C LYS A 486 -7.64 23.62 21.63
N LEU A 487 -8.48 22.69 21.22
CA LEU A 487 -9.73 23.05 20.55
C LEU A 487 -10.61 23.68 21.64
N GLU A 488 -10.62 25.00 21.72
CA GLU A 488 -11.70 25.70 22.41
C GLU A 488 -12.99 25.35 21.64
N VAL A 489 -13.90 24.71 22.35
CA VAL A 489 -15.23 24.31 21.86
C VAL A 489 -16.12 25.54 21.89
#